data_1a4311a8c08e87cf78b47f1b8d5650f3
#
_entry.id   1a4311a8c08e87cf78b47f1b8d5650f3
#
_cell.length_a   1.000
_cell.length_b   1.000
_cell.length_c   1.000
_cell.angle_alpha   90.00
_cell.angle_beta   90.00
_cell.angle_gamma   90.00
#
_symmetry.space_group_name_H-M   'P 1'
#
loop_
_entity.id
_entity.type
_entity.pdbx_description
1 polymer ?
#
loop_
_entity_poly.entity_id
_entity_poly.type
_entity_poly.pdbx_seq_one_letter_code
_entity_poly.pdbx_strand_id
1 'polypeptide(L)'
;MFERFTTSARAAVVAARELSGARGDRWFGTEHLLLAVVEGDSAVAQALAPLGLTPERVQAALDVLPPADPSTVAAPPAADPAPSDEEALRALGIDLDAVRRRAEELFGPGALDEPFDPPAHRSADRWWRRGRSGRQRCSDSPRAGGIRPRFSADGKKALELALREAVRLGSREITVEHVVLGVVRADGPATRLVSSLGVEPGDVRKAVLDLRRAA
;
A
#
# COMPACT_ATOMS: atom_id res chain seq x y z
N MET A 1 -0.72 -7.79 -11.62
CA MET A 1 -1.34 -7.68 -10.29
C MET A 1 -2.77 -7.10 -10.34
N PHE A 2 -3.07 -6.18 -11.26
CA PHE A 2 -4.38 -5.52 -11.36
C PHE A 2 -5.38 -6.15 -12.35
N GLU A 3 -5.09 -7.33 -12.86
CA GLU A 3 -5.95 -8.00 -13.86
C GLU A 3 -7.35 -8.36 -13.32
N ARG A 4 -7.43 -8.64 -12.03
CA ARG A 4 -8.69 -8.97 -11.35
C ARG A 4 -9.45 -7.75 -10.81
N PHE A 5 -8.90 -6.55 -10.96
CA PHE A 5 -9.58 -5.33 -10.50
C PHE A 5 -10.60 -4.87 -11.55
N THR A 6 -11.77 -4.50 -11.10
CA THR A 6 -12.75 -3.79 -11.95
C THR A 6 -12.18 -2.45 -12.40
N THR A 7 -12.76 -1.88 -13.45
CA THR A 7 -12.35 -0.56 -13.95
C THR A 7 -12.44 0.50 -12.86
N SER A 8 -13.53 0.49 -12.07
CA SER A 8 -13.74 1.42 -10.96
C SER A 8 -12.71 1.25 -9.85
N ALA A 9 -12.38 0.01 -9.46
CA ALA A 9 -11.36 -0.24 -8.44
C ALA A 9 -9.96 0.18 -8.91
N ARG A 10 -9.63 -0.01 -10.19
CA ARG A 10 -8.39 0.51 -10.77
C ARG A 10 -8.33 2.03 -10.79
N ALA A 11 -9.45 2.67 -11.16
CA ALA A 11 -9.57 4.12 -11.16
C ALA A 11 -9.35 4.70 -9.75
N ALA A 12 -9.91 4.08 -8.70
CA ALA A 12 -9.71 4.49 -7.32
C ALA A 12 -8.21 4.42 -6.90
N VAL A 13 -7.48 3.39 -7.30
CA VAL A 13 -6.04 3.28 -7.00
C VAL A 13 -5.23 4.34 -7.77
N VAL A 14 -5.60 4.64 -9.01
CA VAL A 14 -4.94 5.70 -9.81
C VAL A 14 -5.23 7.05 -9.19
N ALA A 15 -6.48 7.36 -8.84
CA ALA A 15 -6.89 8.59 -8.19
C ALA A 15 -6.16 8.78 -6.85
N ALA A 16 -6.05 7.75 -6.02
CA ALA A 16 -5.30 7.80 -4.76
C ALA A 16 -3.84 8.23 -4.97
N ARG A 17 -3.20 7.75 -6.02
CA ARG A 17 -1.83 8.15 -6.37
C ARG A 17 -1.76 9.60 -6.85
N GLU A 18 -2.74 10.04 -7.64
CA GLU A 18 -2.79 11.41 -8.15
C GLU A 18 -3.04 12.41 -7.01
N LEU A 19 -3.96 12.10 -6.09
CA LEU A 19 -4.23 12.87 -4.89
C LEU A 19 -2.98 13.01 -4.01
N SER A 20 -2.28 11.93 -3.75
CA SER A 20 -1.02 11.97 -3.02
C SER A 20 0.04 12.83 -3.72
N GLY A 21 0.13 12.73 -5.04
CA GLY A 21 1.05 13.56 -5.84
C GLY A 21 0.70 15.04 -5.80
N ALA A 22 -0.59 15.40 -5.86
CA ALA A 22 -1.09 16.77 -5.76
C ALA A 22 -0.80 17.38 -4.38
N ARG A 23 -0.83 16.58 -3.33
CA ARG A 23 -0.46 16.97 -1.96
C ARG A 23 1.06 17.07 -1.74
N GLY A 24 1.86 16.57 -2.65
CA GLY A 24 3.31 16.53 -2.52
C GLY A 24 3.81 15.37 -1.64
N ASP A 25 2.98 14.39 -1.35
CA ASP A 25 3.34 13.24 -0.54
C ASP A 25 4.25 12.30 -1.32
N ARG A 26 5.28 11.78 -0.65
CA ARG A 26 6.21 10.80 -1.26
C ARG A 26 5.61 9.41 -1.39
N TRP A 27 4.60 9.12 -0.59
CA TRP A 27 3.97 7.81 -0.50
C TRP A 27 2.46 7.96 -0.56
N PHE A 28 1.78 7.03 -1.20
CA PHE A 28 0.33 6.92 -1.11
C PHE A 28 -0.05 5.60 -0.42
N GLY A 29 -0.94 5.70 0.53
CA GLY A 29 -1.32 4.62 1.43
C GLY A 29 -2.83 4.42 1.52
N THR A 30 -3.24 3.80 2.61
CA THR A 30 -4.64 3.50 2.90
C THR A 30 -5.50 4.74 3.00
N GLU A 31 -4.99 5.84 3.52
CA GLU A 31 -5.64 7.14 3.67
C GLU A 31 -6.00 7.74 2.31
N HIS A 32 -5.08 7.68 1.36
CA HIS A 32 -5.31 8.18 0.00
C HIS A 32 -6.29 7.27 -0.77
N LEU A 33 -6.23 5.94 -0.51
CA LEU A 33 -7.21 5.00 -1.08
C LEU A 33 -8.62 5.31 -0.55
N LEU A 34 -8.76 5.60 0.75
CA LEU A 34 -10.05 5.97 1.33
C LEU A 34 -10.56 7.27 0.72
N LEU A 35 -9.71 8.31 0.64
CA LEU A 35 -10.08 9.59 0.03
C LEU A 35 -10.54 9.41 -1.41
N ALA A 36 -9.77 8.70 -2.23
CA ALA A 36 -10.11 8.43 -3.63
C ALA A 36 -11.46 7.69 -3.80
N VAL A 37 -11.79 6.79 -2.87
CA VAL A 37 -13.09 6.10 -2.90
C VAL A 37 -14.22 7.04 -2.54
N VAL A 38 -14.04 7.91 -1.54
CA VAL A 38 -15.08 8.83 -1.08
C VAL A 38 -15.29 9.98 -2.07
N GLU A 39 -14.23 10.44 -2.77
CA GLU A 39 -14.35 11.41 -3.86
C GLU A 39 -14.96 10.82 -5.13
N GLY A 40 -14.87 9.50 -5.30
CA GLY A 40 -15.43 8.81 -6.47
C GLY A 40 -16.95 8.79 -6.44
N ASP A 41 -17.56 8.92 -7.64
CA ASP A 41 -19.00 8.72 -7.80
C ASP A 41 -19.33 7.21 -7.81
N SER A 42 -19.32 6.61 -6.63
CA SER A 42 -19.57 5.19 -6.44
C SER A 42 -20.68 4.95 -5.41
N ALA A 43 -21.40 3.83 -5.55
CA ALA A 43 -22.37 3.41 -4.54
C ALA A 43 -21.75 3.28 -3.14
N VAL A 44 -20.45 2.97 -3.09
CA VAL A 44 -19.69 2.90 -1.82
C VAL A 44 -19.56 4.29 -1.20
N ALA A 45 -19.21 5.32 -1.97
CA ALA A 45 -19.14 6.70 -1.47
C ALA A 45 -20.50 7.15 -0.90
N GLN A 46 -21.58 6.85 -1.62
CA GLN A 46 -22.95 7.14 -1.19
C GLN A 46 -23.33 6.39 0.11
N ALA A 47 -22.87 5.15 0.27
CA ALA A 47 -23.11 4.37 1.50
C ALA A 47 -22.28 4.86 2.70
N LEU A 48 -21.12 5.47 2.47
CA LEU A 48 -20.24 6.01 3.50
C LEU A 48 -20.60 7.44 3.95
N ALA A 49 -21.26 8.21 3.09
CA ALA A 49 -21.67 9.58 3.39
C ALA A 49 -22.56 9.72 4.65
N PRO A 50 -23.57 8.85 4.91
CA PRO A 50 -24.37 8.91 6.12
C PRO A 50 -23.57 8.67 7.40
N LEU A 51 -22.44 7.97 7.32
CA LEU A 51 -21.52 7.75 8.43
C LEU A 51 -20.66 9.00 8.72
N GLY A 52 -20.77 10.04 7.87
CA GLY A 52 -19.99 11.25 7.98
C GLY A 52 -18.62 11.17 7.29
N LEU A 53 -18.40 10.17 6.46
CA LEU A 53 -17.22 10.06 5.62
C LEU A 53 -17.47 10.76 4.28
N THR A 54 -17.48 12.09 4.30
CA THR A 54 -17.58 12.93 3.09
C THR A 54 -16.20 13.33 2.62
N PRO A 55 -16.01 13.65 1.32
CA PRO A 55 -14.72 14.07 0.78
C PRO A 55 -14.08 15.19 1.59
N GLU A 56 -14.85 16.22 1.95
CA GLU A 56 -14.37 17.40 2.65
C GLU A 56 -13.86 17.06 4.06
N ARG A 57 -14.59 16.19 4.78
CA ARG A 57 -14.21 15.79 6.14
C ARG A 57 -13.00 14.88 6.13
N VAL A 58 -12.95 13.94 5.18
CA VAL A 58 -11.81 13.02 5.02
C VAL A 58 -10.57 13.80 4.63
N GLN A 59 -10.69 14.78 3.72
CA GLN A 59 -9.59 15.63 3.31
C GLN A 59 -9.09 16.50 4.46
N ALA A 60 -9.98 17.16 5.19
CA ALA A 60 -9.62 17.97 6.35
C ALA A 60 -8.91 17.14 7.44
N ALA A 61 -9.38 15.93 7.68
CA ALA A 61 -8.72 15.02 8.63
C ALA A 61 -7.35 14.55 8.13
N LEU A 62 -7.20 14.34 6.82
CA LEU A 62 -5.94 13.97 6.20
C LEU A 62 -4.91 15.12 6.27
N ASP A 63 -5.35 16.38 6.20
CA ASP A 63 -4.47 17.54 6.32
C ASP A 63 -3.87 17.70 7.72
N VAL A 64 -4.52 17.15 8.74
CA VAL A 64 -4.05 17.14 10.12
C VAL A 64 -3.17 15.91 10.42
N LEU A 65 -3.31 14.83 9.66
CA LEU A 65 -2.45 13.67 9.83
C LEU A 65 -1.03 13.95 9.34
N PRO A 66 0.00 13.60 10.13
CA PRO A 66 1.36 13.66 9.62
C PRO A 66 1.49 12.77 8.38
N PRO A 67 2.28 13.20 7.37
CA PRO A 67 2.51 12.40 6.17
C PRO A 67 2.99 11.01 6.57
N ALA A 68 2.47 9.99 5.91
CA ALA A 68 2.85 8.61 6.14
C ALA A 68 4.34 8.44 5.79
N ASP A 69 5.19 8.53 6.79
CA ASP A 69 6.60 8.19 6.65
C ASP A 69 6.71 6.66 6.74
N PRO A 70 7.28 5.98 5.74
CA PRO A 70 7.51 4.54 5.80
C PRO A 70 8.42 4.11 6.96
N SER A 71 9.18 5.07 7.53
CA SER A 71 9.96 4.85 8.74
C SER A 71 9.09 4.81 10.01
N THR A 72 7.87 5.30 9.96
CA THR A 72 6.84 5.17 11.01
C THR A 72 5.92 3.96 10.77
N VAL A 73 6.46 2.85 10.29
CA VAL A 73 5.90 1.57 10.71
C VAL A 73 6.07 1.60 12.21
N ALA A 74 4.96 1.77 12.94
CA ALA A 74 4.99 1.88 14.38
C ALA A 74 5.93 0.81 14.90
N ALA A 75 7.10 1.25 15.37
CA ALA A 75 7.85 0.43 16.28
C ALA A 75 6.82 0.04 17.34
N PRO A 76 6.64 -1.23 17.65
CA PRO A 76 5.80 -1.62 18.76
C PRO A 76 6.17 -0.72 19.93
N PRO A 77 5.18 -0.26 20.75
CA PRO A 77 5.46 0.61 21.89
C PRO A 77 6.66 0.01 22.60
N ALA A 78 7.65 0.84 22.92
CA ALA A 78 8.93 0.43 23.44
C ALA A 78 8.74 -0.62 24.55
N ALA A 79 8.61 -1.85 24.15
CA ALA A 79 9.01 -2.99 24.93
C ALA A 79 10.53 -2.90 24.98
N ASP A 80 11.13 -3.28 26.11
CA ASP A 80 12.55 -3.34 26.37
C ASP A 80 13.39 -3.50 25.10
N PRO A 81 14.57 -2.84 25.01
CA PRO A 81 15.34 -2.85 23.78
C PRO A 81 15.37 -4.27 23.22
N ALA A 82 14.71 -4.45 22.08
CA ALA A 82 14.63 -5.76 21.45
C ALA A 82 16.06 -6.28 21.32
N PRO A 83 16.33 -7.54 21.67
CA PRO A 83 17.65 -8.12 21.51
C PRO A 83 18.12 -7.83 20.08
N SER A 84 19.38 -7.44 19.93
CA SER A 84 19.94 -7.22 18.60
C SER A 84 19.67 -8.44 17.73
N ASP A 85 19.52 -8.26 16.41
CA ASP A 85 19.29 -9.39 15.49
C ASP A 85 20.31 -10.51 15.72
N GLU A 86 21.52 -10.16 16.12
CA GLU A 86 22.59 -11.10 16.49
C GLU A 86 22.25 -11.89 17.76
N GLU A 87 21.73 -11.23 18.80
CA GLU A 87 21.30 -11.90 20.03
C GLU A 87 20.10 -12.80 19.80
N ALA A 88 19.15 -12.34 18.95
CA ALA A 88 17.99 -13.13 18.58
C ALA A 88 18.40 -14.40 17.80
N LEU A 89 19.33 -14.28 16.87
CA LEU A 89 19.86 -15.42 16.11
C LEU A 89 20.65 -16.37 17.02
N ARG A 90 21.44 -15.83 17.95
CA ARG A 90 22.19 -16.65 18.94
C ARG A 90 21.25 -17.43 19.86
N ALA A 91 20.11 -16.83 20.26
CA ALA A 91 19.08 -17.50 21.05
C ALA A 91 18.42 -18.66 20.27
N LEU A 92 18.39 -18.59 18.94
CA LEU A 92 17.94 -19.66 18.05
C LEU A 92 19.03 -20.71 17.76
N GLY A 93 20.23 -20.56 18.38
CA GLY A 93 21.36 -21.45 18.17
C GLY A 93 22.15 -21.16 16.89
N ILE A 94 21.94 -20.00 16.28
CA ILE A 94 22.66 -19.58 15.07
C ILE A 94 23.82 -18.68 15.46
N ASP A 95 25.04 -19.17 15.29
CA ASP A 95 26.27 -18.40 15.50
C ASP A 95 26.67 -17.70 14.19
N LEU A 96 26.48 -16.38 14.14
CA LEU A 96 26.82 -15.57 12.97
C LEU A 96 28.30 -15.61 12.59
N ASP A 97 29.18 -15.72 13.58
CA ASP A 97 30.63 -15.82 13.31
C ASP A 97 30.98 -17.17 12.67
N ALA A 98 30.28 -18.22 13.06
CA ALA A 98 30.44 -19.52 12.43
C ALA A 98 29.88 -19.50 10.99
N VAL A 99 28.76 -18.85 10.76
CA VAL A 99 28.18 -18.67 9.43
C VAL A 99 29.11 -17.85 8.53
N ARG A 100 29.66 -16.73 9.06
CA ARG A 100 30.60 -15.87 8.33
C ARG A 100 31.86 -16.65 7.93
N ARG A 101 32.50 -17.33 8.87
CA ARG A 101 33.68 -18.18 8.58
C ARG A 101 33.36 -19.22 7.49
N ARG A 102 32.20 -19.85 7.58
CA ARG A 102 31.81 -20.87 6.59
C ARG A 102 31.55 -20.28 5.21
N ALA A 103 30.98 -19.08 5.15
CA ALA A 103 30.80 -18.35 3.90
C ALA A 103 32.15 -17.96 3.28
N GLU A 104 33.09 -17.47 4.10
CA GLU A 104 34.44 -17.11 3.63
C GLU A 104 35.25 -18.31 3.16
N GLU A 105 35.09 -19.47 3.81
CA GLU A 105 35.71 -20.73 3.36
C GLU A 105 35.19 -21.17 1.98
N LEU A 106 33.91 -20.94 1.69
CA LEU A 106 33.27 -21.39 0.47
C LEU A 106 33.37 -20.39 -0.68
N PHE A 107 33.32 -19.11 -0.38
CA PHE A 107 33.18 -18.02 -1.37
C PHE A 107 34.37 -17.06 -1.35
N GLY A 108 35.33 -17.23 -0.45
CA GLY A 108 36.50 -16.38 -0.32
C GLY A 108 36.37 -15.31 0.78
N PRO A 109 37.50 -14.71 1.18
CA PRO A 109 37.53 -13.69 2.23
C PRO A 109 36.73 -12.45 1.82
N GLY A 110 35.90 -11.91 2.75
CA GLY A 110 35.05 -10.76 2.48
C GLY A 110 33.76 -11.06 1.73
N ALA A 111 33.38 -12.32 1.57
CA ALA A 111 32.19 -12.73 0.81
C ALA A 111 30.86 -12.11 1.33
N LEU A 112 30.82 -11.68 2.58
CA LEU A 112 29.65 -11.02 3.18
C LEU A 112 29.87 -9.53 3.47
N ASP A 113 31.03 -8.99 3.16
CA ASP A 113 31.38 -7.60 3.43
C ASP A 113 31.00 -6.66 2.26
N GLU A 114 30.89 -7.22 1.06
CA GLU A 114 30.34 -6.44 -0.06
C GLU A 114 28.83 -6.39 0.02
N PRO A 115 28.22 -5.18 -0.01
CA PRO A 115 26.78 -5.09 -0.18
C PRO A 115 26.43 -5.82 -1.47
N PHE A 116 25.51 -6.80 -1.39
CA PHE A 116 24.98 -7.49 -2.56
C PHE A 116 24.35 -6.44 -3.48
N ASP A 117 25.16 -5.95 -4.42
CA ASP A 117 24.65 -5.15 -5.53
C ASP A 117 24.11 -6.18 -6.54
N PRO A 118 22.78 -6.37 -6.61
CA PRO A 118 22.22 -7.31 -7.57
C PRO A 118 22.73 -6.87 -8.93
N PRO A 119 23.32 -7.77 -9.74
CA PRO A 119 23.87 -7.43 -11.04
C PRO A 119 22.82 -6.60 -11.78
N ALA A 120 23.17 -5.34 -12.06
CA ALA A 120 22.28 -4.44 -12.77
C ALA A 120 21.74 -5.21 -13.98
N HIS A 121 20.45 -5.49 -13.97
CA HIS A 121 19.77 -6.26 -15.01
C HIS A 121 19.83 -5.53 -16.35
N ARG A 122 21.04 -5.36 -16.91
CA ARG A 122 21.26 -4.79 -18.25
C ARG A 122 20.66 -5.65 -19.37
N SER A 123 20.28 -6.89 -19.04
CA SER A 123 19.67 -7.82 -20.00
C SER A 123 18.15 -7.82 -19.99
N ALA A 124 17.49 -7.50 -18.86
CA ALA A 124 16.03 -7.48 -18.76
C ALA A 124 15.41 -6.32 -19.57
N ASP A 125 16.05 -5.15 -19.57
CA ASP A 125 15.53 -3.99 -20.30
C ASP A 125 15.57 -4.17 -21.83
N ARG A 126 16.47 -5.02 -22.34
CA ARG A 126 16.58 -5.27 -23.81
C ARG A 126 15.46 -6.19 -24.31
N TRP A 127 14.93 -7.07 -23.44
CA TRP A 127 13.86 -8.00 -23.81
C TRP A 127 12.50 -7.30 -23.87
N TRP A 128 12.23 -6.39 -22.95
CA TRP A 128 10.99 -5.61 -22.91
C TRP A 128 10.90 -4.52 -23.99
N ARG A 129 12.03 -4.10 -24.56
CA ARG A 129 12.07 -3.07 -25.62
C ARG A 129 11.73 -3.59 -27.01
N ARG A 130 11.83 -4.90 -27.25
CA ARG A 130 11.66 -5.47 -28.59
C ARG A 130 10.19 -5.75 -28.97
N GLY A 131 9.24 -5.60 -28.06
CA GLY A 131 7.81 -5.89 -28.28
C GLY A 131 6.91 -4.65 -28.45
N ARG A 132 7.46 -3.45 -28.59
CA ARG A 132 6.64 -2.22 -28.63
C ARG A 132 7.03 -1.27 -29.76
N SER A 133 7.08 -1.80 -30.96
CA SER A 133 6.96 -0.98 -32.18
C SER A 133 5.46 -0.90 -32.53
N GLY A 134 4.83 0.17 -32.14
CA GLY A 134 3.49 0.48 -32.61
C GLY A 134 2.46 0.83 -31.54
N ARG A 135 2.76 1.81 -30.71
CA ARG A 135 1.72 2.67 -30.13
C ARG A 135 2.22 4.09 -29.95
N GLN A 136 1.51 4.94 -30.61
CA GLN A 136 1.51 6.38 -30.64
C GLN A 136 1.95 6.98 -29.30
N ARG A 137 3.00 7.81 -29.37
CA ARG A 137 3.34 8.76 -28.30
C ARG A 137 2.15 9.69 -28.16
N CYS A 138 1.37 9.52 -27.11
CA CYS A 138 0.57 10.63 -26.63
C CYS A 138 1.57 11.71 -26.18
N SER A 139 1.52 12.82 -26.92
CA SER A 139 2.30 14.01 -26.79
C SER A 139 2.28 14.58 -25.38
N ASP A 140 3.46 14.90 -24.90
CA ASP A 140 3.85 16.02 -24.05
C ASP A 140 2.73 16.79 -23.37
N SER A 141 2.40 16.36 -22.16
CA SER A 141 2.03 17.31 -21.11
C SER A 141 3.32 17.78 -20.45
N PRO A 142 3.48 19.09 -20.19
CA PRO A 142 4.69 19.63 -19.61
C PRO A 142 4.95 18.96 -18.26
N ARG A 143 6.12 18.37 -18.16
CA ARG A 143 6.65 17.76 -16.93
C ARG A 143 6.88 18.86 -15.89
N ALA A 144 5.83 19.27 -15.21
CA ALA A 144 6.01 19.79 -13.86
C ALA A 144 6.71 18.68 -13.09
N GLY A 145 7.87 18.96 -12.49
CA GLY A 145 8.69 17.99 -11.76
C GLY A 145 8.00 17.50 -10.48
N GLY A 146 6.81 16.91 -10.64
CA GLY A 146 5.99 16.40 -9.55
C GLY A 146 6.60 15.11 -9.02
N ILE A 147 6.64 15.03 -7.69
CA ILE A 147 6.97 13.82 -6.95
C ILE A 147 6.05 12.71 -7.46
N ARG A 148 6.63 11.58 -7.90
CA ARG A 148 5.84 10.38 -8.22
C ARG A 148 5.69 9.56 -6.95
N PRO A 149 4.52 9.59 -6.28
CA PRO A 149 4.33 8.88 -5.04
C PRO A 149 4.58 7.38 -5.20
N ARG A 150 5.24 6.80 -4.21
CA ARG A 150 5.43 5.34 -4.13
C ARG A 150 4.31 4.73 -3.31
N PHE A 151 4.01 3.48 -3.59
CA PHE A 151 3.00 2.75 -2.84
C PHE A 151 3.54 2.36 -1.46
N SER A 152 2.84 2.77 -0.40
CA SER A 152 3.23 2.45 0.98
C SER A 152 3.07 0.96 1.29
N ALA A 153 3.71 0.50 2.36
CA ALA A 153 3.56 -0.87 2.84
C ALA A 153 2.11 -1.17 3.26
N ASP A 154 1.47 -0.22 3.95
CA ASP A 154 0.07 -0.33 4.40
C ASP A 154 -0.90 -0.37 3.22
N GLY A 155 -0.67 0.45 2.20
CA GLY A 155 -1.46 0.41 0.98
C GLY A 155 -1.34 -0.93 0.25
N LYS A 156 -0.13 -1.51 0.16
CA LYS A 156 0.06 -2.85 -0.41
C LYS A 156 -0.70 -3.90 0.39
N LYS A 157 -0.56 -3.88 1.73
CA LYS A 157 -1.28 -4.76 2.65
C LYS A 157 -2.79 -4.64 2.48
N ALA A 158 -3.31 -3.41 2.32
CA ALA A 158 -4.74 -3.19 2.09
C ALA A 158 -5.24 -3.86 0.80
N LEU A 159 -4.48 -3.77 -0.31
CA LEU A 159 -4.85 -4.44 -1.56
C LEU A 159 -4.74 -5.98 -1.47
N GLU A 160 -3.78 -6.51 -0.73
CA GLU A 160 -3.71 -7.95 -0.44
C GLU A 160 -4.93 -8.41 0.36
N LEU A 161 -5.33 -7.62 1.36
CA LEU A 161 -6.52 -7.89 2.15
C LEU A 161 -7.80 -7.74 1.33
N ALA A 162 -7.86 -6.77 0.40
CA ALA A 162 -8.96 -6.63 -0.56
C ALA A 162 -9.12 -7.89 -1.42
N LEU A 163 -8.03 -8.48 -1.89
CA LEU A 163 -8.06 -9.75 -2.61
C LEU A 163 -8.60 -10.88 -1.71
N ARG A 164 -8.14 -10.96 -0.46
CA ARG A 164 -8.64 -11.97 0.50
C ARG A 164 -10.13 -11.80 0.78
N GLU A 165 -10.62 -10.56 0.92
CA GLU A 165 -12.05 -10.28 1.08
C GLU A 165 -12.85 -10.66 -0.18
N ALA A 166 -12.34 -10.39 -1.39
CA ALA A 166 -12.97 -10.80 -2.63
C ALA A 166 -13.11 -12.34 -2.71
N VAL A 167 -12.05 -13.07 -2.39
CA VAL A 167 -12.08 -14.54 -2.33
C VAL A 167 -13.06 -15.04 -1.26
N ARG A 168 -13.05 -14.45 -0.06
CA ARG A 168 -13.97 -14.81 1.03
C ARG A 168 -15.44 -14.59 0.67
N LEU A 169 -15.70 -13.55 -0.12
CA LEU A 169 -17.05 -13.19 -0.57
C LEU A 169 -17.43 -13.87 -1.90
N GLY A 170 -16.60 -14.80 -2.41
CA GLY A 170 -16.86 -15.56 -3.63
C GLY A 170 -16.81 -14.72 -4.92
N SER A 171 -16.18 -13.56 -4.88
CA SER A 171 -16.06 -12.67 -6.03
C SER A 171 -14.91 -13.06 -6.93
N ARG A 172 -15.13 -13.05 -8.24
CA ARG A 172 -14.06 -13.27 -9.24
C ARG A 172 -13.23 -12.01 -9.48
N GLU A 173 -13.79 -10.84 -9.21
CA GLU A 173 -13.19 -9.54 -9.43
C GLU A 173 -13.07 -8.77 -8.11
N ILE A 174 -12.08 -7.90 -8.05
CA ILE A 174 -11.86 -6.98 -6.92
C ILE A 174 -12.55 -5.67 -7.27
N THR A 175 -13.62 -5.38 -6.56
CA THR A 175 -14.41 -4.15 -6.70
C THR A 175 -13.98 -3.10 -5.67
N VAL A 176 -14.54 -1.89 -5.73
CA VAL A 176 -14.27 -0.81 -4.79
C VAL A 176 -14.64 -1.22 -3.36
N GLU A 177 -15.72 -1.98 -3.19
CA GLU A 177 -16.15 -2.52 -1.89
C GLU A 177 -15.05 -3.36 -1.24
N HIS A 178 -14.40 -4.23 -2.03
CA HIS A 178 -13.30 -5.06 -1.53
C HIS A 178 -12.09 -4.21 -1.15
N VAL A 179 -11.82 -3.12 -1.89
CA VAL A 179 -10.74 -2.19 -1.57
C VAL A 179 -11.01 -1.52 -0.22
N VAL A 180 -12.22 -1.03 0.02
CA VAL A 180 -12.58 -0.41 1.32
C VAL A 180 -12.51 -1.42 2.46
N LEU A 181 -13.01 -2.64 2.25
CA LEU A 181 -12.89 -3.71 3.25
C LEU A 181 -11.43 -4.05 3.58
N GLY A 182 -10.57 -4.04 2.57
CA GLY A 182 -9.13 -4.22 2.72
C GLY A 182 -8.47 -3.07 3.48
N VAL A 183 -8.83 -1.82 3.16
CA VAL A 183 -8.34 -0.61 3.83
C VAL A 183 -8.68 -0.62 5.32
N VAL A 184 -9.93 -0.89 5.66
CA VAL A 184 -10.39 -0.96 7.06
C VAL A 184 -9.67 -2.09 7.82
N ARG A 185 -9.43 -3.21 7.15
CA ARG A 185 -8.77 -4.37 7.77
C ARG A 185 -7.26 -4.22 7.89
N ALA A 186 -6.65 -3.34 7.12
CA ALA A 186 -5.20 -3.14 7.14
C ALA A 186 -4.69 -2.51 8.43
N ASP A 187 -5.59 -1.90 9.22
CA ASP A 187 -5.30 -1.20 10.47
C ASP A 187 -4.17 -0.16 10.29
N GLY A 188 -4.34 0.66 9.26
CA GLY A 188 -3.37 1.66 8.86
C GLY A 188 -3.81 3.10 9.13
N PRO A 189 -3.18 4.09 8.48
CA PRO A 189 -3.53 5.50 8.59
C PRO A 189 -5.02 5.79 8.32
N ALA A 190 -5.64 5.11 7.35
CA ALA A 190 -7.07 5.28 7.06
C ALA A 190 -7.96 4.90 8.24
N THR A 191 -7.64 3.83 8.96
CA THR A 191 -8.42 3.38 10.13
C THR A 191 -8.36 4.43 11.23
N ARG A 192 -7.17 4.98 11.50
CA ARG A 192 -7.00 6.08 12.46
C ARG A 192 -7.77 7.34 12.03
N LEU A 193 -7.74 7.66 10.74
CA LEU A 193 -8.50 8.78 10.18
C LEU A 193 -10.00 8.57 10.38
N VAL A 194 -10.54 7.41 10.06
CA VAL A 194 -11.96 7.07 10.27
C VAL A 194 -12.33 7.22 11.75
N SER A 195 -11.52 6.70 12.67
CA SER A 195 -11.74 6.82 14.10
C SER A 195 -11.66 8.27 14.60
N SER A 196 -10.77 9.11 14.05
CA SER A 196 -10.68 10.54 14.38
C SER A 196 -11.91 11.34 13.97
N LEU A 197 -12.62 10.88 12.94
CA LEU A 197 -13.91 11.43 12.50
C LEU A 197 -15.10 10.94 13.35
N GLY A 198 -14.85 10.12 14.37
CA GLY A 198 -15.88 9.57 15.25
C GLY A 198 -16.64 8.37 14.65
N VAL A 199 -16.07 7.75 13.62
CA VAL A 199 -16.67 6.60 12.92
C VAL A 199 -15.94 5.33 13.34
N GLU A 200 -16.70 4.32 13.73
CA GLU A 200 -16.09 3.01 14.00
C GLU A 200 -15.76 2.27 12.70
N PRO A 201 -14.56 1.69 12.58
CA PRO A 201 -14.20 0.91 11.40
C PRO A 201 -15.17 -0.26 11.12
N GLY A 202 -15.82 -0.77 12.18
CA GLY A 202 -16.87 -1.77 12.10
C GLY A 202 -18.12 -1.30 11.34
N ASP A 203 -18.50 -0.04 11.51
CA ASP A 203 -19.66 0.55 10.83
C ASP A 203 -19.40 0.75 9.34
N VAL A 204 -18.18 1.18 8.98
CA VAL A 204 -17.74 1.24 7.58
C VAL A 204 -17.84 -0.14 6.93
N ARG A 205 -17.33 -1.16 7.62
CA ARG A 205 -17.40 -2.53 7.14
C ARG A 205 -18.84 -2.99 6.94
N LYS A 206 -19.70 -2.71 7.92
CA LYS A 206 -21.12 -3.07 7.87
C LYS A 206 -21.83 -2.40 6.70
N ALA A 207 -21.67 -1.08 6.54
CA ALA A 207 -22.28 -0.33 5.44
C ALA A 207 -21.91 -0.89 4.06
N VAL A 208 -20.62 -1.22 3.86
CA VAL A 208 -20.15 -1.80 2.61
C VAL A 208 -20.72 -3.22 2.37
N LEU A 209 -20.84 -4.04 3.42
CA LEU A 209 -21.41 -5.37 3.30
C LEU A 209 -22.92 -5.33 3.05
N ASP A 210 -23.65 -4.38 3.65
CA ASP A 210 -25.08 -4.21 3.44
C ASP A 210 -25.38 -3.70 2.02
N LEU A 211 -24.56 -2.76 1.50
CA LEU A 211 -24.62 -2.32 0.11
C LEU A 211 -24.51 -3.52 -0.86
N ARG A 212 -23.57 -4.40 -0.59
CA ARG A 212 -23.34 -5.58 -1.44
C ARG A 212 -24.47 -6.63 -1.37
N ARG A 213 -25.19 -6.71 -0.26
CA ARG A 213 -26.35 -7.60 -0.12
C ARG A 213 -27.57 -7.07 -0.87
N ALA A 214 -27.61 -5.74 -1.06
CA ALA A 214 -28.71 -5.06 -1.76
C ALA A 214 -28.54 -5.04 -3.29
N ALA A 215 -27.33 -5.30 -3.80
CA ALA A 215 -26.99 -5.34 -5.22
C ALA A 215 -27.11 -6.76 -5.81
#